data_6f8f5fa96ab683bcb934f159a95c46d4
#
_entry.id   6f8f5fa96ab683bcb934f159a95c46d4
#
_cell.length_a   1.000
_cell.length_b   1.000
_cell.length_c   1.000
_cell.angle_alpha   90.00
_cell.angle_beta   90.00
_cell.angle_gamma   90.00
#
_symmetry.space_group_name_H-M   'P 1'
#
loop_
_entity.id
_entity.type
_entity.pdbx_description
1 polymer ?
#
loop_
_entity_poly.entity_id
_entity_poly.type
_entity_poly.pdbx_seq_one_letter_code
_entity_poly.pdbx_strand_id
1 'polypeptide(L)'
;ANVDLIKSKKIAIFGYGSQGHAHALNLKDSGAKEIVVALRDGSASKAKAESKGLKVMNLSDAAEWAEVAMILTPDELQASIYKNHIEQRIKQGTSLAFAHGLNIHYKLINARKDLDVFMVAPKGPGHLVRSEYEKGGGVPCLMAVHQDGTGKARDLALSYASAIGGGKSGIIETTFKDECETDLFGEQTVLCG
;
A
#
# COMPACT_ATOMS: atom_id res chain seq x y z
N ALA A 1 11.93 7.35 -11.53
CA ALA A 1 11.74 5.97 -11.05
C ALA A 1 11.22 5.08 -12.18
N ASN A 2 11.62 3.82 -12.19
CA ASN A 2 11.21 2.87 -13.21
C ASN A 2 9.84 2.27 -12.88
N VAL A 3 8.79 2.77 -13.51
CA VAL A 3 7.41 2.30 -13.31
C VAL A 3 7.23 0.85 -13.78
N ASP A 4 8.02 0.38 -14.73
CA ASP A 4 7.90 -0.97 -15.27
C ASP A 4 8.17 -2.07 -14.23
N LEU A 5 8.95 -1.75 -13.19
CA LEU A 5 9.24 -2.71 -12.13
C LEU A 5 7.98 -3.16 -11.39
N ILE A 6 7.14 -2.21 -10.96
CA ILE A 6 5.90 -2.54 -10.26
C ILE A 6 4.83 -3.15 -11.18
N LYS A 7 4.81 -2.75 -12.44
CA LYS A 7 3.84 -3.26 -13.42
C LYS A 7 3.93 -4.76 -13.66
N SER A 8 5.11 -5.35 -13.48
CA SER A 8 5.35 -6.78 -13.69
C SER A 8 5.01 -7.64 -12.48
N LYS A 9 4.64 -7.04 -11.36
CA LYS A 9 4.41 -7.74 -10.09
C LYS A 9 2.96 -8.13 -9.90
N LYS A 10 2.76 -9.21 -9.14
CA LYS A 10 1.44 -9.59 -8.60
C LYS A 10 1.16 -8.75 -7.36
N ILE A 11 0.23 -7.81 -7.48
CA ILE A 11 -0.06 -6.82 -6.44
C ILE A 11 -1.39 -7.17 -5.79
N ALA A 12 -1.38 -7.37 -4.47
CA ALA A 12 -2.59 -7.52 -3.68
C ALA A 12 -2.80 -6.26 -2.84
N ILE A 13 -3.94 -5.61 -3.00
CA ILE A 13 -4.36 -4.47 -2.19
C ILE A 13 -5.31 -4.98 -1.11
N PHE A 14 -4.87 -4.95 0.15
CA PHE A 14 -5.66 -5.40 1.29
C PHE A 14 -6.55 -4.27 1.77
N GLY A 15 -7.85 -4.39 1.53
CA GLY A 15 -8.84 -3.36 1.82
C GLY A 15 -9.25 -2.56 0.58
N TYR A 16 -10.47 -2.04 0.59
CA TYR A 16 -10.99 -1.25 -0.53
C TYR A 16 -11.76 -0.01 -0.03
N GLY A 17 -11.21 0.64 0.99
CA GLY A 17 -11.64 1.97 1.39
C GLY A 17 -11.13 3.02 0.40
N SER A 18 -11.13 4.27 0.78
CA SER A 18 -10.71 5.38 -0.09
C SER A 18 -9.30 5.20 -0.66
N GLN A 19 -8.32 4.85 0.17
CA GLN A 19 -6.95 4.61 -0.29
C GLN A 19 -6.84 3.35 -1.14
N GLY A 20 -7.46 2.25 -0.73
CA GLY A 20 -7.43 1.00 -1.49
C GLY A 20 -8.01 1.16 -2.89
N HIS A 21 -9.13 1.87 -3.01
CA HIS A 21 -9.74 2.25 -4.29
C HIS A 21 -8.76 3.03 -5.17
N ALA A 22 -8.16 4.09 -4.61
CA ALA A 22 -7.24 4.94 -5.36
C ALA A 22 -5.98 4.19 -5.82
N HIS A 23 -5.33 3.46 -4.91
CA HIS A 23 -4.13 2.68 -5.24
C HIS A 23 -4.40 1.64 -6.33
N ALA A 24 -5.46 0.84 -6.17
CA ALA A 24 -5.79 -0.22 -7.11
C ALA A 24 -6.06 0.32 -8.51
N LEU A 25 -6.86 1.37 -8.64
CA LEU A 25 -7.21 1.95 -9.94
C LEU A 25 -6.05 2.72 -10.58
N ASN A 26 -5.26 3.46 -9.79
CA ASN A 26 -4.09 4.15 -10.32
C ASN A 26 -3.03 3.17 -10.83
N LEU A 27 -2.79 2.07 -10.11
CA LEU A 27 -1.90 1.00 -10.57
C LEU A 27 -2.42 0.36 -11.86
N LYS A 28 -3.71 0.08 -11.93
CA LYS A 28 -4.34 -0.49 -13.12
C LYS A 28 -4.18 0.43 -14.32
N ASP A 29 -4.49 1.71 -14.16
CA ASP A 29 -4.39 2.71 -15.23
C ASP A 29 -2.94 2.98 -15.62
N SER A 30 -1.98 2.76 -14.73
CA SER A 30 -0.54 2.85 -15.03
C SER A 30 -0.01 1.66 -15.82
N GLY A 31 -0.81 0.61 -15.98
CA GLY A 31 -0.45 -0.56 -16.78
C GLY A 31 -0.10 -1.81 -16.00
N ALA A 32 -0.27 -1.82 -14.68
CA ALA A 32 -0.11 -3.05 -13.89
C ALA A 32 -1.19 -4.06 -14.31
N LYS A 33 -0.77 -5.29 -14.60
CA LYS A 33 -1.64 -6.30 -15.20
C LYS A 33 -2.26 -7.24 -14.18
N GLU A 34 -1.57 -7.52 -13.09
CA GLU A 34 -1.97 -8.49 -12.08
C GLU A 34 -2.22 -7.79 -10.75
N ILE A 35 -3.45 -7.30 -10.59
CA ILE A 35 -3.92 -6.64 -9.37
C ILE A 35 -5.12 -7.39 -8.84
N VAL A 36 -5.10 -7.71 -7.55
CA VAL A 36 -6.29 -8.22 -6.84
C VAL A 36 -6.56 -7.33 -5.62
N VAL A 37 -7.83 -7.26 -5.25
CA VAL A 37 -8.26 -6.66 -3.99
C VAL A 37 -8.50 -7.80 -3.01
N ALA A 38 -7.80 -7.77 -1.89
CA ALA A 38 -7.93 -8.77 -0.84
C ALA A 38 -8.96 -8.29 0.19
N LEU A 39 -10.03 -9.04 0.35
CA LEU A 39 -11.14 -8.71 1.24
C LEU A 39 -11.52 -9.92 2.08
N ARG A 40 -12.05 -9.66 3.28
CA ARG A 40 -12.67 -10.72 4.09
C ARG A 40 -13.90 -11.27 3.36
N ASP A 41 -14.25 -12.51 3.62
CA ASP A 41 -15.45 -13.14 3.08
C ASP A 41 -16.70 -12.34 3.49
N GLY A 42 -17.60 -12.13 2.54
CA GLY A 42 -18.82 -11.37 2.77
C GLY A 42 -18.66 -9.85 2.82
N SER A 43 -17.50 -9.32 2.46
CA SER A 43 -17.29 -7.86 2.42
C SER A 43 -18.22 -7.17 1.44
N ALA A 44 -18.85 -6.08 1.86
CA ALA A 44 -19.68 -5.24 1.01
C ALA A 44 -18.88 -4.54 -0.10
N SER A 45 -17.55 -4.43 0.05
CA SER A 45 -16.69 -3.80 -0.94
C SER A 45 -16.40 -4.68 -2.17
N LYS A 46 -16.72 -5.98 -2.11
CA LYS A 46 -16.46 -6.91 -3.21
C LYS A 46 -17.14 -6.47 -4.51
N ALA A 47 -18.43 -6.17 -4.45
CA ALA A 47 -19.18 -5.72 -5.62
C ALA A 47 -18.63 -4.42 -6.19
N LYS A 48 -18.21 -3.49 -5.34
CA LYS A 48 -17.60 -2.22 -5.77
C LYS A 48 -16.29 -2.43 -6.52
N ALA A 49 -15.41 -3.30 -6.00
CA ALA A 49 -14.14 -3.62 -6.65
C ALA A 49 -14.37 -4.32 -7.99
N GLU A 50 -15.25 -5.31 -8.02
CA GLU A 50 -15.58 -6.05 -9.26
C GLU A 50 -16.21 -5.15 -10.31
N SER A 51 -17.04 -4.17 -9.93
CA SER A 51 -17.64 -3.20 -10.85
C SER A 51 -16.60 -2.32 -11.55
N LYS A 52 -15.42 -2.19 -11.00
CA LYS A 52 -14.28 -1.47 -11.58
C LYS A 52 -13.34 -2.38 -12.38
N GLY A 53 -13.70 -3.63 -12.58
CA GLY A 53 -12.90 -4.60 -13.31
C GLY A 53 -11.73 -5.17 -12.51
N LEU A 54 -11.78 -5.12 -11.19
CA LEU A 54 -10.75 -5.67 -10.31
C LEU A 54 -11.16 -7.07 -9.84
N LYS A 55 -10.19 -7.97 -9.78
CA LYS A 55 -10.38 -9.30 -9.18
C LYS A 55 -10.36 -9.18 -7.66
N VAL A 56 -11.16 -10.01 -6.98
CA VAL A 56 -11.21 -10.07 -5.52
C VAL A 56 -10.79 -11.47 -5.08
N MET A 57 -9.93 -11.53 -4.08
CA MET A 57 -9.54 -12.77 -3.39
C MET A 57 -9.80 -12.61 -1.89
N ASN A 58 -9.95 -13.73 -1.16
CA ASN A 58 -9.94 -13.66 0.28
C ASN A 58 -8.52 -13.32 0.80
N LEU A 59 -8.41 -12.92 2.06
CA LEU A 59 -7.16 -12.41 2.63
C LEU A 59 -6.02 -13.44 2.57
N SER A 60 -6.30 -14.69 2.90
CA SER A 60 -5.29 -15.75 2.94
C SER A 60 -4.78 -16.13 1.56
N ASP A 61 -5.68 -16.29 0.60
CA ASP A 61 -5.30 -16.63 -0.78
C ASP A 61 -4.52 -15.48 -1.44
N ALA A 62 -4.92 -14.24 -1.19
CA ALA A 62 -4.21 -13.09 -1.70
C ALA A 62 -2.79 -12.99 -1.14
N ALA A 63 -2.61 -13.27 0.15
CA ALA A 63 -1.29 -13.26 0.79
C ALA A 63 -0.35 -14.30 0.15
N GLU A 64 -0.86 -15.48 -0.14
CA GLU A 64 -0.06 -16.54 -0.80
C GLU A 64 0.27 -16.21 -2.25
N TRP A 65 -0.64 -15.58 -2.97
CA TRP A 65 -0.49 -15.20 -4.38
C TRP A 65 0.43 -14.01 -4.59
N ALA A 66 0.45 -13.04 -3.69
CA ALA A 66 1.06 -11.73 -3.89
C ALA A 66 2.60 -11.77 -3.97
N GLU A 67 3.14 -10.89 -4.80
CA GLU A 67 4.54 -10.48 -4.77
C GLU A 67 4.71 -9.12 -4.08
N VAL A 68 3.65 -8.32 -4.06
CA VAL A 68 3.54 -7.08 -3.28
C VAL A 68 2.20 -7.10 -2.56
N ALA A 69 2.22 -7.03 -1.24
CA ALA A 69 1.03 -6.96 -0.40
C ALA A 69 0.96 -5.55 0.23
N MET A 70 0.10 -4.70 -0.31
CA MET A 70 -0.13 -3.35 0.21
C MET A 70 -1.28 -3.38 1.21
N ILE A 71 -1.01 -3.06 2.46
CA ILE A 71 -1.96 -3.15 3.56
C ILE A 71 -2.65 -1.79 3.75
N LEU A 72 -3.91 -1.71 3.32
CA LEU A 72 -4.73 -0.50 3.36
C LEU A 72 -6.03 -0.69 4.14
N THR A 73 -6.12 -1.74 4.93
CA THR A 73 -7.19 -1.92 5.90
C THR A 73 -7.03 -0.95 7.06
N PRO A 74 -8.09 -0.71 7.87
CA PRO A 74 -7.96 0.15 9.06
C PRO A 74 -6.79 -0.27 9.95
N ASP A 75 -6.07 0.72 10.50
CA ASP A 75 -4.84 0.49 11.28
C ASP A 75 -5.05 -0.51 12.43
N GLU A 76 -6.17 -0.44 13.12
CA GLU A 76 -6.49 -1.30 14.26
C GLU A 76 -6.70 -2.78 13.87
N LEU A 77 -6.93 -3.07 12.59
CA LEU A 77 -7.14 -4.43 12.10
C LEU A 77 -5.88 -5.05 11.48
N GLN A 78 -4.88 -4.24 11.16
CA GLN A 78 -3.73 -4.69 10.36
C GLN A 78 -2.89 -5.75 11.06
N ALA A 79 -2.63 -5.61 12.36
CA ALA A 79 -1.85 -6.59 13.12
C ALA A 79 -2.53 -7.96 13.15
N SER A 80 -3.84 -7.99 13.35
CA SER A 80 -4.64 -9.20 13.35
C SER A 80 -4.67 -9.87 11.96
N ILE A 81 -4.83 -9.07 10.92
CA ILE A 81 -4.81 -9.55 9.53
C ILE A 81 -3.45 -10.15 9.19
N TYR A 82 -2.37 -9.46 9.55
CA TYR A 82 -1.02 -9.97 9.33
C TYR A 82 -0.82 -11.32 10.02
N LYS A 83 -1.12 -11.40 11.29
CA LYS A 83 -0.90 -12.61 12.09
C LYS A 83 -1.75 -13.78 11.62
N ASN A 84 -3.02 -13.54 11.30
CA ASN A 84 -3.97 -14.62 11.01
C ASN A 84 -3.99 -15.05 9.55
N HIS A 85 -3.63 -14.16 8.61
CA HIS A 85 -3.80 -14.41 7.18
C HIS A 85 -2.53 -14.27 6.36
N ILE A 86 -1.55 -13.49 6.79
CA ILE A 86 -0.39 -13.13 5.97
C ILE A 86 0.88 -13.84 6.42
N GLU A 87 1.23 -13.75 7.68
CA GLU A 87 2.56 -14.11 8.20
C GLU A 87 3.06 -15.49 7.73
N GLN A 88 2.22 -16.51 7.78
CA GLN A 88 2.61 -17.88 7.42
C GLN A 88 2.41 -18.21 5.95
N ARG A 89 1.70 -17.38 5.21
CA ARG A 89 1.33 -17.63 3.82
C ARG A 89 2.11 -16.81 2.81
N ILE A 90 2.56 -15.63 3.19
CA ILE A 90 3.32 -14.75 2.30
C ILE A 90 4.65 -15.41 1.93
N LYS A 91 4.97 -15.37 0.64
CA LYS A 91 6.17 -16.03 0.13
C LYS A 91 7.43 -15.28 0.51
N GLN A 92 8.54 -16.01 0.60
CA GLN A 92 9.86 -15.42 0.84
C GLN A 92 10.16 -14.36 -0.25
N GLY A 93 10.71 -13.23 0.16
CA GLY A 93 11.08 -12.16 -0.76
C GLY A 93 9.93 -11.27 -1.22
N THR A 94 8.70 -11.52 -0.75
CA THR A 94 7.56 -10.65 -1.03
C THR A 94 7.71 -9.33 -0.29
N SER A 95 7.16 -8.27 -0.88
CA SER A 95 7.11 -6.96 -0.24
C SER A 95 5.83 -6.80 0.57
N LEU A 96 5.99 -6.44 1.84
CA LEU A 96 4.92 -6.03 2.72
C LEU A 96 4.92 -4.51 2.77
N ALA A 97 3.89 -3.88 2.23
CA ALA A 97 3.84 -2.44 2.05
C ALA A 97 2.70 -1.81 2.85
N PHE A 98 2.90 -0.57 3.24
CA PHE A 98 1.97 0.22 4.04
C PHE A 98 1.84 1.62 3.46
N ALA A 99 0.75 2.31 3.78
CA ALA A 99 0.57 3.74 3.49
C ALA A 99 0.69 4.60 4.75
N HIS A 100 0.94 3.99 5.91
CA HIS A 100 1.14 4.66 7.19
C HIS A 100 2.10 3.84 8.05
N GLY A 101 2.95 4.51 8.83
CA GLY A 101 4.03 3.86 9.57
C GLY A 101 3.66 3.27 10.92
N LEU A 102 2.44 3.48 11.41
CA LEU A 102 2.03 3.21 12.79
C LEU A 102 2.32 1.78 13.26
N ASN A 103 1.85 0.78 12.54
CA ASN A 103 1.94 -0.62 12.99
C ASN A 103 3.38 -1.14 13.02
N ILE A 104 4.23 -0.69 12.12
CA ILE A 104 5.64 -1.06 12.08
C ILE A 104 6.43 -0.26 13.12
N HIS A 105 6.22 1.06 13.20
CA HIS A 105 6.94 1.91 14.13
C HIS A 105 6.71 1.51 15.59
N TYR A 106 5.47 1.23 15.96
CA TYR A 106 5.12 0.80 17.33
C TYR A 106 5.22 -0.72 17.54
N LYS A 107 5.79 -1.45 16.57
CA LYS A 107 6.03 -2.90 16.65
C LYS A 107 4.78 -3.74 16.89
N LEU A 108 3.63 -3.27 16.43
CA LEU A 108 2.39 -4.04 16.44
C LEU A 108 2.41 -5.13 15.38
N ILE A 109 3.17 -4.90 14.30
CA ILE A 109 3.52 -5.91 13.30
C ILE A 109 5.03 -6.05 13.28
N ASN A 110 5.51 -7.28 13.51
CA ASN A 110 6.91 -7.64 13.38
C ASN A 110 7.05 -8.52 12.14
N ALA A 111 7.42 -7.90 11.02
CA ALA A 111 7.51 -8.59 9.75
C ALA A 111 8.63 -9.64 9.75
N ARG A 112 8.39 -10.78 9.08
CA ARG A 112 9.42 -11.80 8.87
C ARG A 112 10.64 -11.18 8.19
N LYS A 113 11.83 -11.65 8.55
CA LYS A 113 13.12 -11.08 8.09
C LYS A 113 13.39 -11.29 6.59
N ASP A 114 12.73 -12.25 5.97
CA ASP A 114 12.85 -12.55 4.55
C ASP A 114 12.02 -11.63 3.65
N LEU A 115 11.24 -10.72 4.23
CA LEU A 115 10.38 -9.81 3.49
C LEU A 115 11.06 -8.44 3.28
N ASP A 116 10.68 -7.77 2.21
CA ASP A 116 10.84 -6.33 2.10
C ASP A 116 9.71 -5.65 2.85
N VAL A 117 9.99 -4.58 3.56
CA VAL A 117 8.98 -3.76 4.23
C VAL A 117 9.19 -2.32 3.84
N PHE A 118 8.22 -1.73 3.16
CA PHE A 118 8.29 -0.33 2.77
C PHE A 118 6.95 0.38 2.94
N MET A 119 7.00 1.69 2.89
CA MET A 119 5.83 2.55 2.96
C MET A 119 5.78 3.45 1.74
N VAL A 120 4.58 3.64 1.19
CA VAL A 120 4.28 4.69 0.22
C VAL A 120 3.03 5.40 0.71
N ALA A 121 3.19 6.63 1.16
CA ALA A 121 2.13 7.42 1.79
C ALA A 121 1.79 8.65 0.92
N PRO A 122 0.76 8.58 0.08
CA PRO A 122 0.29 9.76 -0.64
C PRO A 122 -0.17 10.85 0.33
N LYS A 123 0.19 12.10 0.05
CA LYS A 123 -0.16 13.27 0.85
C LYS A 123 -1.52 13.84 0.45
N GLY A 124 -2.57 13.09 0.71
CA GLY A 124 -3.94 13.49 0.45
C GLY A 124 -4.92 12.35 0.68
N PRO A 125 -6.20 12.66 0.89
CA PRO A 125 -7.22 11.63 1.02
C PRO A 125 -7.37 10.83 -0.29
N GLY A 126 -7.86 9.61 -0.17
CA GLY A 126 -7.92 8.69 -1.32
C GLY A 126 -8.67 9.24 -2.53
N HIS A 127 -9.77 9.96 -2.32
CA HIS A 127 -10.50 10.58 -3.42
C HIS A 127 -9.66 11.60 -4.19
N LEU A 128 -8.78 12.33 -3.52
CA LEU A 128 -7.87 13.29 -4.14
C LEU A 128 -6.73 12.57 -4.87
N VAL A 129 -6.18 11.52 -4.27
CA VAL A 129 -5.16 10.66 -4.91
C VAL A 129 -5.69 10.14 -6.25
N ARG A 130 -6.93 9.71 -6.29
CA ARG A 130 -7.57 9.22 -7.52
C ARG A 130 -7.87 10.34 -8.50
N SER A 131 -8.53 11.42 -8.08
CA SER A 131 -8.95 12.49 -8.98
C SER A 131 -7.77 13.24 -9.61
N GLU A 132 -6.71 13.50 -8.87
CA GLU A 132 -5.52 14.15 -9.43
C GLU A 132 -4.83 13.24 -10.45
N TYR A 133 -4.80 11.94 -10.22
CA TYR A 133 -4.29 10.98 -11.19
C TYR A 133 -5.10 10.99 -12.49
N GLU A 134 -6.42 10.99 -12.39
CA GLU A 134 -7.32 11.02 -13.56
C GLU A 134 -7.16 12.29 -14.40
N LYS A 135 -6.76 13.39 -13.77
CA LYS A 135 -6.46 14.66 -14.47
C LYS A 135 -5.07 14.67 -15.12
N GLY A 136 -4.32 13.59 -15.03
CA GLY A 136 -2.97 13.47 -15.59
C GLY A 136 -1.86 13.96 -14.67
N GLY A 137 -2.18 14.33 -13.43
CA GLY A 137 -1.22 14.72 -12.40
C GLY A 137 -1.01 13.64 -11.36
N GLY A 138 -0.85 14.05 -10.12
CA GLY A 138 -0.70 13.16 -8.98
C GLY A 138 -0.58 13.93 -7.68
N VAL A 139 -0.60 13.19 -6.58
CA VAL A 139 -0.38 13.73 -5.24
C VAL A 139 1.04 13.37 -4.80
N PRO A 140 1.77 14.28 -4.12
CA PRO A 140 3.09 13.94 -3.59
C PRO A 140 3.02 12.74 -2.66
N CYS A 141 4.05 11.89 -2.69
CA CYS A 141 4.15 10.71 -1.84
C CYS A 141 5.35 10.80 -0.91
N LEU A 142 5.19 10.39 0.33
CA LEU A 142 6.32 10.00 1.17
C LEU A 142 6.64 8.54 0.93
N MET A 143 7.91 8.18 0.97
CA MET A 143 8.40 6.82 0.79
C MET A 143 9.44 6.50 1.85
N ALA A 144 9.40 5.30 2.40
CA ALA A 144 10.38 4.83 3.36
C ALA A 144 10.61 3.33 3.22
N VAL A 145 11.82 2.88 3.47
CA VAL A 145 12.17 1.46 3.57
C VAL A 145 12.50 1.15 5.02
N HIS A 146 11.76 0.21 5.61
CA HIS A 146 12.02 -0.27 6.97
C HIS A 146 12.93 -1.49 6.98
N GLN A 147 12.73 -2.40 6.02
CA GLN A 147 13.46 -3.67 5.94
C GLN A 147 13.65 -4.04 4.48
N ASP A 148 14.85 -4.46 4.14
CA ASP A 148 15.22 -4.82 2.76
C ASP A 148 15.76 -6.26 2.71
N GLY A 149 14.84 -7.21 2.67
CA GLY A 149 15.17 -8.63 2.62
C GLY A 149 15.74 -9.10 1.28
N THR A 150 15.44 -8.39 0.19
CA THR A 150 15.85 -8.77 -1.16
C THR A 150 16.98 -7.93 -1.74
N GLY A 151 17.26 -6.76 -1.18
CA GLY A 151 18.16 -5.75 -1.73
C GLY A 151 17.50 -4.83 -2.76
N LYS A 152 16.19 -4.98 -3.00
CA LYS A 152 15.44 -4.24 -4.05
C LYS A 152 14.26 -3.44 -3.51
N ALA A 153 14.10 -3.37 -2.20
CA ALA A 153 12.93 -2.73 -1.58
C ALA A 153 12.78 -1.26 -1.98
N ARG A 154 13.88 -0.50 -2.00
CA ARG A 154 13.84 0.92 -2.35
C ARG A 154 13.39 1.15 -3.79
N ASP A 155 13.94 0.40 -4.74
CA ASP A 155 13.58 0.54 -6.15
C ASP A 155 12.11 0.19 -6.39
N LEU A 156 11.62 -0.84 -5.72
CA LEU A 156 10.22 -1.25 -5.83
C LEU A 156 9.27 -0.22 -5.18
N ALA A 157 9.65 0.34 -4.03
CA ALA A 157 8.88 1.38 -3.36
C ALA A 157 8.77 2.64 -4.23
N LEU A 158 9.87 3.06 -4.85
CA LEU A 158 9.88 4.21 -5.79
C LEU A 158 9.02 3.94 -7.02
N SER A 159 9.09 2.72 -7.56
CA SER A 159 8.27 2.30 -8.70
C SER A 159 6.78 2.35 -8.36
N TYR A 160 6.41 1.82 -7.20
CA TYR A 160 5.04 1.86 -6.71
C TYR A 160 4.54 3.30 -6.54
N ALA A 161 5.32 4.13 -5.84
CA ALA A 161 4.96 5.54 -5.61
C ALA A 161 4.76 6.29 -6.91
N SER A 162 5.63 6.06 -7.90
CA SER A 162 5.50 6.68 -9.22
C SER A 162 4.23 6.23 -9.94
N ALA A 163 3.91 4.95 -9.86
CA ALA A 163 2.74 4.37 -10.56
C ALA A 163 1.40 4.87 -10.01
N ILE A 164 1.33 5.23 -8.73
CA ILE A 164 0.09 5.78 -8.15
C ILE A 164 -0.02 7.30 -8.29
N GLY A 165 0.96 7.95 -8.91
CA GLY A 165 0.93 9.37 -9.26
C GLY A 165 2.03 10.23 -8.64
N GLY A 166 2.78 9.72 -7.67
CA GLY A 166 3.87 10.46 -7.02
C GLY A 166 4.97 10.89 -7.97
N GLY A 167 5.21 10.14 -9.05
CA GLY A 167 6.19 10.49 -10.06
C GLY A 167 5.92 11.82 -10.77
N LYS A 168 4.69 12.29 -10.79
CA LYS A 168 4.29 13.56 -11.39
C LYS A 168 4.28 14.74 -10.44
N SER A 169 4.25 14.49 -9.15
CA SER A 169 4.10 15.51 -8.13
C SER A 169 5.29 15.61 -7.18
N GLY A 170 6.00 14.51 -6.98
CA GLY A 170 7.18 14.44 -6.11
C GLY A 170 7.12 13.25 -5.16
N ILE A 171 8.28 12.65 -4.93
CA ILE A 171 8.45 11.56 -3.97
C ILE A 171 9.54 11.97 -3.00
N ILE A 172 9.21 11.99 -1.71
CA ILE A 172 10.14 12.38 -0.65
C ILE A 172 10.46 11.15 0.18
N GLU A 173 11.75 10.82 0.31
CA GLU A 173 12.20 9.73 1.15
C GLU A 173 12.21 10.17 2.62
N THR A 174 11.66 9.33 3.49
CA THR A 174 11.55 9.57 4.93
C THR A 174 11.77 8.26 5.70
N THR A 175 11.34 8.19 6.95
CA THR A 175 11.35 6.99 7.78
C THR A 175 9.93 6.71 8.28
N PHE A 176 9.66 5.47 8.68
CA PHE A 176 8.39 5.10 9.30
C PHE A 176 8.14 5.92 10.58
N LYS A 177 9.20 6.15 11.34
CA LYS A 177 9.14 6.98 12.55
C LYS A 177 8.71 8.40 12.24
N ASP A 178 9.41 9.06 11.32
CA ASP A 178 9.16 10.47 11.01
C ASP A 178 7.77 10.67 10.39
N GLU A 179 7.36 9.79 9.49
CA GLU A 179 6.01 9.85 8.92
C GLU A 179 4.95 9.70 9.99
N CYS A 180 5.06 8.68 10.84
CA CYS A 180 4.09 8.41 11.90
C CYS A 180 4.00 9.56 12.90
N GLU A 181 5.13 10.06 13.39
CA GLU A 181 5.16 11.17 14.38
C GLU A 181 4.64 12.47 13.78
N THR A 182 5.00 12.80 12.54
CA THR A 182 4.54 14.01 11.87
C THR A 182 3.04 13.97 11.58
N ASP A 183 2.54 12.81 11.14
CA ASP A 183 1.11 12.62 10.86
C ASP A 183 0.27 12.79 12.13
N LEU A 184 0.66 12.15 13.24
CA LEU A 184 -0.01 12.30 14.53
C LEU A 184 0.02 13.75 15.03
N PHE A 185 1.15 14.43 14.90
CA PHE A 185 1.30 15.83 15.30
C PHE A 185 0.39 16.74 14.46
N GLY A 186 0.35 16.49 13.14
CA GLY A 186 -0.52 17.23 12.22
C GLY A 186 -2.01 17.07 12.56
N GLU A 187 -2.43 15.86 12.87
CA GLU A 187 -3.80 15.56 13.29
C GLU A 187 -4.15 16.30 14.60
N GLN A 188 -3.26 16.25 15.58
CA GLN A 188 -3.46 16.97 16.86
C GLN A 188 -3.56 18.47 16.64
N THR A 189 -2.74 19.05 15.79
CA THR A 189 -2.77 20.48 15.49
C THR A 189 -4.09 20.89 14.83
N VAL A 190 -4.60 20.09 13.92
CA VAL A 190 -5.89 20.34 13.25
C VAL A 190 -7.05 20.20 14.21
N LEU A 191 -7.01 19.23 15.12
CA LEU A 191 -8.08 19.00 16.10
C LEU A 191 -8.09 20.03 17.24
N CYS A 192 -6.94 20.55 17.61
CA CYS A 192 -6.80 21.52 18.71
C CYS A 192 -6.79 22.99 18.26
N GLY A 193 -6.68 23.23 16.99
CA GLY A 193 -6.70 24.56 16.36
C GLY A 193 -8.07 24.94 15.86
#